data_4d780ca600787a908dec6e06ffef860f
#
_entry.id   4d780ca600787a908dec6e06ffef860f
#
_cell.length_a   1.000
_cell.length_b   1.000
_cell.length_c   1.000
_cell.angle_alpha   90.00
_cell.angle_beta   90.00
_cell.angle_gamma   90.00
#
_symmetry.space_group_name_H-M   'P 1'
#
loop_
_entity.id
_entity.type
_entity.pdbx_description
1 polymer ?
#
loop_
_entity_poly.entity_id
_entity_poly.type
_entity_poly.pdbx_seq_one_letter_code
_entity_poly.pdbx_strand_id
1 'polypeptide(L)'
;MDVSRRDFSVAGAFALCGSGLLLSGSAAAQAGDEAAVTQSVETLRKAILEPDKAKLEQVTSAQLSYGHSGGRVETKEQFINGVMTRKQVVKSLDFPELKVAVVGNAAIARHIYLSQSELDGKATTTRIGALQVWQKQDGAWKLLARQGFSLPA
;
A
#
# COMPACT_ATOMS: atom_id res chain seq x y z
N MET A 1 -49.69 -49.09 45.26
CA MET A 1 -48.32 -49.40 44.91
C MET A 1 -47.64 -48.09 44.51
N ASP A 2 -46.85 -47.59 45.46
CA ASP A 2 -46.11 -46.35 45.32
C ASP A 2 -44.92 -46.51 44.40
N VAL A 3 -44.67 -45.54 43.48
CA VAL A 3 -43.41 -45.37 42.86
C VAL A 3 -42.98 -43.92 42.99
N SER A 4 -41.97 -43.77 43.82
CA SER A 4 -41.28 -42.59 44.25
C SER A 4 -40.69 -41.75 43.13
N ARG A 5 -40.91 -40.45 43.21
CA ARG A 5 -40.23 -39.41 42.46
C ARG A 5 -38.80 -39.24 43.01
N ARG A 6 -37.79 -39.34 42.18
CA ARG A 6 -36.44 -38.89 42.52
C ARG A 6 -36.05 -37.75 41.60
N ASP A 7 -35.86 -36.59 42.25
CA ASP A 7 -35.36 -35.37 41.68
C ASP A 7 -33.92 -35.56 41.21
N PHE A 8 -33.68 -35.26 39.94
CA PHE A 8 -32.30 -35.05 39.44
C PHE A 8 -32.14 -33.57 39.08
N SER A 9 -31.58 -32.84 40.03
CA SER A 9 -31.05 -31.51 39.76
C SER A 9 -29.71 -31.69 39.03
N VAL A 10 -29.67 -31.37 37.73
CA VAL A 10 -28.43 -31.21 37.01
C VAL A 10 -28.15 -29.72 36.84
N ALA A 11 -27.18 -29.25 37.65
CA ALA A 11 -26.63 -27.94 37.53
C ALA A 11 -25.75 -27.91 36.26
N GLY A 12 -26.28 -27.36 35.19
CA GLY A 12 -25.53 -27.05 33.97
C GLY A 12 -24.71 -25.78 34.16
N ALA A 13 -23.43 -25.90 34.43
CA ALA A 13 -22.50 -24.76 34.35
C ALA A 13 -22.29 -24.41 32.88
N PHE A 14 -22.88 -23.32 32.43
CA PHE A 14 -22.54 -22.70 31.13
C PHE A 14 -21.16 -22.05 31.27
N ALA A 15 -20.15 -22.68 30.74
CA ALA A 15 -18.84 -22.07 30.49
C ALA A 15 -18.95 -21.19 29.26
N LEU A 16 -19.24 -19.91 29.47
CA LEU A 16 -19.03 -18.85 28.48
C LEU A 16 -17.54 -18.50 28.50
N CYS A 17 -16.74 -19.22 27.74
CA CYS A 17 -15.35 -18.88 27.54
C CYS A 17 -15.03 -18.80 26.04
N GLY A 18 -14.64 -17.62 25.56
CA GLY A 18 -13.61 -17.51 24.58
C GLY A 18 -13.96 -17.25 23.12
N SER A 19 -14.91 -16.34 22.82
CA SER A 19 -15.06 -15.86 21.42
C SER A 19 -14.48 -14.46 21.16
N GLY A 20 -13.89 -13.82 22.16
CA GLY A 20 -13.42 -12.42 22.05
C GLY A 20 -11.97 -12.24 21.58
N LEU A 21 -11.13 -13.28 21.59
CA LEU A 21 -9.69 -13.12 21.30
C LEU A 21 -9.32 -13.18 19.80
N LEU A 22 -10.15 -13.79 18.95
CA LEU A 22 -9.82 -13.97 17.53
C LEU A 22 -10.04 -12.71 16.68
N LEU A 23 -10.95 -11.81 17.07
CA LEU A 23 -11.23 -10.57 16.35
C LEU A 23 -10.14 -9.51 16.59
N SER A 24 -9.54 -9.49 17.78
CA SER A 24 -8.48 -8.52 18.11
C SER A 24 -7.19 -8.76 17.34
N GLY A 25 -6.85 -10.02 17.05
CA GLY A 25 -5.67 -10.39 16.28
C GLY A 25 -5.72 -9.94 14.83
N SER A 26 -6.89 -10.05 14.18
CA SER A 26 -7.07 -9.64 12.78
C SER A 26 -6.95 -8.13 12.59
N ALA A 27 -7.53 -7.32 13.47
CA ALA A 27 -7.48 -5.86 13.39
C ALA A 27 -6.05 -5.34 13.64
N ALA A 28 -5.32 -5.90 14.60
CA ALA A 28 -3.94 -5.53 14.87
C ALA A 28 -2.99 -5.91 13.71
N ALA A 29 -3.18 -7.08 13.10
CA ALA A 29 -2.42 -7.50 11.92
C ALA A 29 -2.68 -6.58 10.71
N GLN A 30 -3.94 -6.21 10.47
CA GLN A 30 -4.31 -5.30 9.40
C GLN A 30 -3.71 -3.90 9.59
N ALA A 31 -3.76 -3.35 10.81
CA ALA A 31 -3.15 -2.05 11.12
C ALA A 31 -1.62 -2.09 10.93
N GLY A 32 -0.96 -3.20 11.29
CA GLY A 32 0.46 -3.41 11.03
C GLY A 32 0.79 -3.44 9.53
N ASP A 33 -0.05 -4.08 8.72
CA ASP A 33 0.13 -4.14 7.27
C ASP A 33 -0.15 -2.78 6.60
N GLU A 34 -1.13 -1.99 7.06
CA GLU A 34 -1.36 -0.62 6.56
C GLU A 34 -0.17 0.29 6.85
N ALA A 35 0.43 0.21 8.04
CA ALA A 35 1.64 0.94 8.37
C ALA A 35 2.83 0.50 7.49
N ALA A 36 2.98 -0.80 7.23
CA ALA A 36 4.04 -1.34 6.38
C ALA A 36 3.88 -0.91 4.91
N VAL A 37 2.66 -0.87 4.37
CA VAL A 37 2.37 -0.33 3.03
C VAL A 37 2.69 1.16 2.98
N THR A 38 2.25 1.94 3.97
CA THR A 38 2.55 3.38 4.07
C THR A 38 4.05 3.63 4.06
N GLN A 39 4.83 2.84 4.80
CA GLN A 39 6.29 2.92 4.80
C GLN A 39 6.90 2.56 3.43
N SER A 40 6.33 1.59 2.72
CA SER A 40 6.78 1.20 1.38
C SER A 40 6.47 2.30 0.35
N VAL A 41 5.31 2.96 0.45
CA VAL A 41 4.94 4.14 -0.36
C VAL A 41 5.93 5.29 -0.13
N GLU A 42 6.29 5.55 1.12
CA GLU A 42 7.25 6.59 1.47
C GLU A 42 8.68 6.25 0.98
N THR A 43 9.08 4.97 1.07
CA THR A 43 10.35 4.51 0.51
C THR A 43 10.40 4.70 -1.00
N LEU A 44 9.32 4.37 -1.71
CA LEU A 44 9.18 4.63 -3.14
C LEU A 44 9.28 6.12 -3.46
N ARG A 45 8.57 6.98 -2.72
CA ARG A 45 8.59 8.43 -2.89
C ARG A 45 10.01 8.99 -2.76
N LYS A 46 10.72 8.63 -1.69
CA LYS A 46 12.11 9.06 -1.46
C LYS A 46 13.06 8.58 -2.55
N ALA A 47 12.94 7.30 -2.96
CA ALA A 47 13.78 6.74 -4.00
C ALA A 47 13.52 7.31 -5.40
N ILE A 48 12.33 7.91 -5.64
CA ILE A 48 12.06 8.70 -6.84
C ILE A 48 12.63 10.11 -6.70
N LEU A 49 12.47 10.77 -5.57
CA LEU A 49 12.96 12.13 -5.31
C LEU A 49 14.49 12.18 -5.42
N GLU A 50 15.14 11.31 -4.68
CA GLU A 50 16.59 11.10 -4.64
C GLU A 50 16.87 9.73 -5.29
N PRO A 51 17.24 9.68 -6.59
CA PRO A 51 17.32 8.44 -7.33
C PRO A 51 18.18 7.38 -6.63
N ASP A 52 17.51 6.33 -6.13
CA ASP A 52 18.12 5.20 -5.43
C ASP A 52 17.67 3.89 -6.09
N LYS A 53 18.52 3.36 -6.97
CA LYS A 53 18.24 2.15 -7.74
C LYS A 53 17.94 0.96 -6.84
N ALA A 54 18.73 0.76 -5.78
CA ALA A 54 18.58 -0.40 -4.89
C ALA A 54 17.22 -0.38 -4.16
N LYS A 55 16.80 0.78 -3.66
CA LYS A 55 15.49 0.94 -3.04
C LYS A 55 14.35 0.79 -4.05
N LEU A 56 14.47 1.33 -5.27
CA LEU A 56 13.49 1.12 -6.32
C LEU A 56 13.34 -0.36 -6.66
N GLU A 57 14.44 -1.10 -6.80
CA GLU A 57 14.42 -2.53 -7.03
C GLU A 57 13.78 -3.30 -5.86
N GLN A 58 14.05 -2.89 -4.64
CA GLN A 58 13.50 -3.50 -3.43
C GLN A 58 11.98 -3.33 -3.31
N VAL A 59 11.43 -2.13 -3.58
CA VAL A 59 10.01 -1.84 -3.35
C VAL A 59 9.11 -2.11 -4.55
N THR A 60 9.67 -2.52 -5.70
CA THR A 60 8.89 -2.84 -6.90
C THR A 60 8.86 -4.33 -7.18
N SER A 61 7.69 -4.84 -7.61
CA SER A 61 7.53 -6.21 -8.08
C SER A 61 8.24 -6.42 -9.41
N ALA A 62 8.70 -7.64 -9.69
CA ALA A 62 9.21 -8.02 -11.00
C ALA A 62 8.14 -7.85 -12.11
N GLN A 63 6.85 -7.96 -11.76
CA GLN A 63 5.71 -7.82 -12.66
C GLN A 63 5.15 -6.39 -12.66
N LEU A 64 5.91 -5.38 -12.25
CA LEU A 64 5.41 -4.00 -12.18
C LEU A 64 4.83 -3.54 -13.52
N SER A 65 3.62 -2.99 -13.45
CA SER A 65 2.98 -2.20 -14.50
C SER A 65 2.85 -0.74 -14.05
N TYR A 66 3.66 0.16 -14.57
CA TYR A 66 3.70 1.56 -14.13
C TYR A 66 3.07 2.48 -15.18
N GLY A 67 1.80 2.84 -14.98
CA GLY A 67 1.03 3.71 -15.87
C GLY A 67 1.19 5.20 -15.54
N HIS A 68 1.45 5.99 -16.58
CA HIS A 68 1.50 7.45 -16.51
C HIS A 68 0.15 8.08 -16.89
N SER A 69 -0.09 9.31 -16.43
CA SER A 69 -1.34 10.03 -16.73
C SER A 69 -1.56 10.31 -18.23
N GLY A 70 -0.50 10.31 -19.03
CA GLY A 70 -0.55 10.42 -20.49
C GLY A 70 -0.73 9.09 -21.23
N GLY A 71 -0.99 7.97 -20.52
CA GLY A 71 -1.27 6.67 -21.13
C GLY A 71 -0.04 5.78 -21.37
N ARG A 72 1.17 6.29 -21.23
CA ARG A 72 2.38 5.45 -21.31
C ARG A 72 2.44 4.48 -20.15
N VAL A 73 2.78 3.21 -20.44
CA VAL A 73 2.99 2.16 -19.42
C VAL A 73 4.43 1.69 -19.50
N GLU A 74 5.05 1.49 -18.35
CA GLU A 74 6.44 1.05 -18.20
C GLU A 74 6.52 -0.25 -17.40
N THR A 75 7.46 -1.11 -17.78
CA THR A 75 7.91 -2.23 -16.95
C THR A 75 8.75 -1.71 -15.78
N LYS A 76 9.10 -2.61 -14.85
CA LYS A 76 10.02 -2.30 -13.74
C LYS A 76 11.34 -1.69 -14.23
N GLU A 77 11.95 -2.34 -15.22
CA GLU A 77 13.24 -1.91 -15.76
C GLU A 77 13.16 -0.54 -16.42
N GLN A 78 12.09 -0.30 -17.20
CA GLN A 78 11.85 0.97 -17.86
C GLN A 78 11.60 2.09 -16.85
N PHE A 79 10.78 1.83 -15.82
CA PHE A 79 10.51 2.78 -14.75
C PHE A 79 11.79 3.15 -13.99
N ILE A 80 12.56 2.15 -13.52
CA ILE A 80 13.80 2.40 -12.76
C ILE A 80 14.80 3.14 -13.63
N ASN A 81 15.00 2.69 -14.88
CA ASN A 81 15.90 3.38 -15.80
C ASN A 81 15.49 4.83 -16.04
N GLY A 82 14.18 5.08 -16.21
CA GLY A 82 13.63 6.43 -16.37
C GLY A 82 13.92 7.34 -15.17
N VAL A 83 13.82 6.81 -13.93
CA VAL A 83 14.18 7.57 -12.73
C VAL A 83 15.67 7.86 -12.67
N MET A 84 16.51 6.86 -12.98
CA MET A 84 17.97 6.97 -12.86
C MET A 84 18.61 7.85 -13.94
N THR A 85 18.03 7.91 -15.14
CA THR A 85 18.62 8.62 -16.30
C THR A 85 17.92 9.94 -16.66
N ARG A 86 16.89 10.34 -15.90
CA ARG A 86 16.16 11.58 -16.17
C ARG A 86 17.10 12.79 -16.12
N LYS A 87 16.96 13.68 -17.11
CA LYS A 87 17.66 14.95 -17.13
C LYS A 87 17.01 16.00 -16.22
N GLN A 88 15.71 15.85 -15.98
CA GLN A 88 14.93 16.73 -15.13
C GLN A 88 15.33 16.58 -13.67
N VAL A 89 15.65 17.68 -13.00
CA VAL A 89 15.91 17.73 -11.57
C VAL A 89 14.59 17.88 -10.82
N VAL A 90 14.22 16.88 -10.03
CA VAL A 90 13.04 16.97 -9.15
C VAL A 90 13.47 17.67 -7.87
N LYS A 91 12.89 18.84 -7.61
CA LYS A 91 13.19 19.68 -6.42
C LYS A 91 12.38 19.25 -5.22
N SER A 92 11.11 18.85 -5.45
CA SER A 92 10.24 18.30 -4.42
C SER A 92 9.31 17.24 -5.02
N LEU A 93 8.94 16.28 -4.20
CA LEU A 93 7.95 15.25 -4.50
C LEU A 93 7.19 14.92 -3.23
N ASP A 94 5.87 15.10 -3.27
CA ASP A 94 4.97 14.83 -2.17
C ASP A 94 3.80 13.97 -2.63
N PHE A 95 3.26 13.18 -1.70
CA PHE A 95 2.08 12.35 -1.89
C PHE A 95 0.96 12.75 -0.92
N PRO A 96 0.43 14.01 -1.05
CA PRO A 96 -0.67 14.43 -0.19
C PRO A 96 -1.93 13.57 -0.41
N GLU A 97 -2.81 13.58 0.59
CA GLU A 97 -4.07 12.84 0.61
C GLU A 97 -3.87 11.30 0.51
N LEU A 98 -2.74 10.80 1.01
CA LEU A 98 -2.47 9.36 0.99
C LEU A 98 -3.52 8.61 1.82
N LYS A 99 -4.18 7.66 1.16
CA LYS A 99 -5.11 6.71 1.78
C LYS A 99 -4.68 5.30 1.41
N VAL A 100 -4.51 4.45 2.41
CA VAL A 100 -4.15 3.04 2.26
C VAL A 100 -5.31 2.17 2.71
N ALA A 101 -5.56 1.09 1.99
CA ALA A 101 -6.48 0.03 2.40
C ALA A 101 -5.86 -1.33 2.08
N VAL A 102 -5.87 -2.24 3.05
CA VAL A 102 -5.27 -3.57 2.96
C VAL A 102 -6.36 -4.64 2.99
N VAL A 103 -6.24 -5.63 2.12
CA VAL A 103 -7.09 -6.83 2.10
C VAL A 103 -6.20 -8.05 1.88
N GLY A 104 -5.95 -8.81 2.93
CA GLY A 104 -5.05 -9.97 2.88
C GLY A 104 -3.64 -9.57 2.41
N ASN A 105 -3.16 -10.16 1.33
CA ASN A 105 -1.85 -9.87 0.75
C ASN A 105 -1.87 -8.79 -0.34
N ALA A 106 -2.98 -8.07 -0.49
CA ALA A 106 -3.13 -6.97 -1.43
C ALA A 106 -3.45 -5.66 -0.72
N ALA A 107 -2.94 -4.56 -1.25
CA ALA A 107 -3.28 -3.22 -0.76
C ALA A 107 -3.42 -2.25 -1.93
N ILE A 108 -4.23 -1.24 -1.72
CA ILE A 108 -4.31 -0.07 -2.59
C ILE A 108 -3.84 1.16 -1.83
N ALA A 109 -3.12 2.04 -2.51
CA ALA A 109 -2.76 3.35 -2.02
C ALA A 109 -3.20 4.40 -3.04
N ARG A 110 -3.99 5.39 -2.61
CA ARG A 110 -4.41 6.52 -3.42
C ARG A 110 -3.82 7.79 -2.85
N HIS A 111 -3.30 8.63 -3.72
CA HIS A 111 -2.74 9.93 -3.34
C HIS A 111 -2.74 10.89 -4.52
N ILE A 112 -2.44 12.15 -4.25
CA ILE A 112 -2.01 13.09 -5.28
C ILE A 112 -0.50 12.97 -5.42
N TYR A 113 -0.01 12.86 -6.65
CA TYR A 113 1.40 13.03 -6.98
C TYR A 113 1.63 14.50 -7.26
N LEU A 114 2.34 15.18 -6.39
CA LEU A 114 2.69 16.59 -6.50
C LEU A 114 4.20 16.73 -6.58
N SER A 115 4.73 17.21 -7.70
CA SER A 115 6.17 17.45 -7.84
C SER A 115 6.47 18.82 -8.44
N GLN A 116 7.58 19.38 -7.99
CA GLN A 116 8.23 20.52 -8.63
C GLN A 116 9.55 20.04 -9.22
N SER A 117 9.79 20.40 -10.47
CA SER A 117 10.96 19.95 -11.19
C SER A 117 11.46 21.05 -12.14
N GLU A 118 12.71 20.92 -12.56
CA GLU A 118 13.38 21.88 -13.42
C GLU A 118 14.14 21.14 -14.51
N LEU A 119 14.01 21.61 -15.75
CA LEU A 119 14.80 21.17 -16.89
C LEU A 119 15.26 22.39 -17.67
N ASP A 120 16.56 22.54 -17.87
CA ASP A 120 17.16 23.65 -18.62
C ASP A 120 16.68 25.03 -18.11
N GLY A 121 16.60 25.22 -16.78
CA GLY A 121 16.13 26.44 -16.13
C GLY A 121 14.61 26.65 -16.15
N LYS A 122 13.85 25.74 -16.79
CA LYS A 122 12.39 25.81 -16.85
C LYS A 122 11.77 25.00 -15.74
N ALA A 123 11.10 25.68 -14.80
CA ALA A 123 10.34 25.04 -13.75
C ALA A 123 9.03 24.45 -14.27
N THR A 124 8.65 23.28 -13.74
CA THR A 124 7.39 22.60 -14.05
C THR A 124 6.80 22.03 -12.77
N THR A 125 5.51 22.23 -12.56
CA THR A 125 4.75 21.57 -11.49
C THR A 125 3.85 20.48 -12.11
N THR A 126 3.94 19.27 -11.56
CA THR A 126 3.05 18.17 -11.92
C THR A 126 2.13 17.87 -10.74
N ARG A 127 0.81 17.89 -11.00
CA ARG A 127 -0.24 17.53 -10.03
C ARG A 127 -1.23 16.58 -10.71
N ILE A 128 -1.17 15.30 -10.33
CA ILE A 128 -2.02 14.24 -10.88
C ILE A 128 -2.53 13.34 -9.78
N GLY A 129 -3.64 12.64 -10.01
CA GLY A 129 -4.06 11.55 -9.15
C GLY A 129 -3.23 10.30 -9.42
N ALA A 130 -3.03 9.47 -8.41
CA ALA A 130 -2.37 8.18 -8.54
C ALA A 130 -3.10 7.10 -7.75
N LEU A 131 -3.28 5.95 -8.38
CA LEU A 131 -3.66 4.69 -7.75
C LEU A 131 -2.45 3.76 -7.82
N GLN A 132 -2.08 3.18 -6.68
CA GLN A 132 -1.06 2.15 -6.57
C GLN A 132 -1.70 0.86 -6.05
N VAL A 133 -1.27 -0.27 -6.59
CA VAL A 133 -1.59 -1.61 -6.09
C VAL A 133 -0.31 -2.21 -5.55
N TRP A 134 -0.36 -2.63 -4.32
CA TRP A 134 0.74 -3.28 -3.59
C TRP A 134 0.38 -4.73 -3.30
N GLN A 135 1.36 -5.59 -3.36
CA GLN A 135 1.22 -7.01 -3.04
C GLN A 135 2.32 -7.45 -2.07
N LYS A 136 1.95 -8.22 -1.06
CA LYS A 136 2.90 -8.82 -0.15
C LYS A 136 3.56 -10.03 -0.82
N GLN A 137 4.84 -9.93 -1.09
CA GLN A 137 5.67 -10.94 -1.75
C GLN A 137 6.88 -11.23 -0.84
N ASP A 138 7.06 -12.48 -0.46
CA ASP A 138 8.17 -12.92 0.42
C ASP A 138 8.26 -12.08 1.71
N GLY A 139 7.11 -11.76 2.31
CA GLY A 139 7.01 -10.99 3.54
C GLY A 139 7.17 -9.47 3.38
N ALA A 140 7.45 -8.96 2.18
CA ALA A 140 7.60 -7.53 1.90
C ALA A 140 6.51 -7.00 0.96
N TRP A 141 6.09 -5.75 1.18
CA TRP A 141 5.15 -5.09 0.29
C TRP A 141 5.88 -4.55 -0.96
N LYS A 142 5.44 -4.99 -2.14
CA LYS A 142 5.98 -4.63 -3.46
C LYS A 142 4.94 -3.90 -4.28
N LEU A 143 5.33 -2.83 -4.95
CA LEU A 143 4.47 -2.14 -5.92
C LEU A 143 4.27 -3.05 -7.14
N LEU A 144 3.03 -3.49 -7.34
CA LEU A 144 2.63 -4.35 -8.46
C LEU A 144 2.11 -3.53 -9.64
N ALA A 145 1.33 -2.48 -9.36
CA ALA A 145 0.84 -1.59 -10.38
C ALA A 145 0.71 -0.15 -9.89
N ARG A 146 0.84 0.79 -10.82
CA ARG A 146 0.49 2.20 -10.61
C ARG A 146 -0.23 2.71 -11.84
N GLN A 147 -1.25 3.55 -11.64
CA GLN A 147 -1.87 4.34 -12.68
C GLN A 147 -1.97 5.79 -12.25
N GLY A 148 -1.31 6.66 -13.00
CA GLY A 148 -1.54 8.10 -12.94
C GLY A 148 -2.77 8.50 -13.77
N PHE A 149 -3.49 9.52 -13.33
CA PHE A 149 -4.65 10.08 -14.05
C PHE A 149 -4.76 11.59 -13.83
N SER A 150 -5.33 12.28 -14.79
CA SER A 150 -5.60 13.71 -14.69
C SER A 150 -6.66 13.97 -13.63
N LEU A 151 -6.43 15.00 -12.81
CA LEU A 151 -7.44 15.49 -11.87
C LEU A 151 -8.36 16.47 -12.60
N PRO A 152 -9.63 16.58 -12.17
CA PRO A 152 -10.52 17.63 -12.65
C PRO A 152 -9.89 19.01 -12.44
N ALA A 153 -10.19 19.93 -13.36
CA ALA A 153 -9.80 21.33 -13.25
C ALA A 153 -10.58 22.04 -12.13
#